data_9cebeffae962f9ce599ea57bd6d8cb57
#
_entry.id   9cebeffae962f9ce599ea57bd6d8cb57
#
_cell.length_a   1.000
_cell.length_b   1.000
_cell.length_c   1.000
_cell.angle_alpha   90.00
_cell.angle_beta   90.00
_cell.angle_gamma   90.00
#
_symmetry.space_group_name_H-M   'P 1'
#
loop_
_entity.id
_entity.type
_entity.pdbx_description
1 polymer ?
#
loop_
_entity_poly.entity_id
_entity_poly.type
_entity_poly.pdbx_seq_one_letter_code
_entity_poly.pdbx_strand_id
1 'polypeptide(L)'
;MFLQESRSRVLENSISRRGFLKLGMLAFAAGIFPCPAFATIRDFLSPERSLAFLNIHTGENLETVYWSQGKYLPEALVDIKHILRDHRTDEMKPIDTRLLDLLYAIRLKLDARDPFHIISGYRSPSTNALLHKQGGGVAKNSLHIYGKAADISLPGCELDLLRRTAIDLRAGGVGYYAKYSFVHVDVGRVRYW
;
A
#
# COMPACT_ATOMS: atom_id res chain seq x y z
N MET A 1 -13.02 63.57 -51.25
CA MET A 1 -11.96 63.32 -50.29
C MET A 1 -12.61 62.76 -49.04
N PHE A 2 -12.75 61.46 -48.97
CA PHE A 2 -13.61 60.76 -48.02
C PHE A 2 -12.74 60.08 -46.97
N LEU A 3 -13.01 60.45 -45.71
CA LEU A 3 -12.46 59.80 -44.54
C LEU A 3 -13.35 58.63 -44.20
N GLN A 4 -12.80 57.43 -44.15
CA GLN A 4 -13.49 56.20 -43.81
C GLN A 4 -13.15 55.84 -42.34
N GLU A 5 -14.14 56.00 -41.46
CA GLU A 5 -14.08 55.56 -40.07
C GLU A 5 -14.16 54.03 -39.96
N SER A 6 -13.13 53.44 -39.38
CA SER A 6 -13.09 52.03 -39.00
C SER A 6 -13.80 51.87 -37.64
N ARG A 7 -14.97 51.25 -37.61
CA ARG A 7 -15.68 50.87 -36.41
C ARG A 7 -15.17 49.51 -35.90
N SER A 8 -14.45 49.56 -34.80
CA SER A 8 -14.11 48.37 -34.00
C SER A 8 -15.36 47.78 -33.36
N ARG A 9 -15.74 46.55 -33.69
CA ARG A 9 -16.79 45.82 -32.97
C ARG A 9 -16.16 45.15 -31.73
N VAL A 10 -16.51 45.68 -30.58
CA VAL A 10 -16.29 45.00 -29.29
C VAL A 10 -17.32 43.90 -29.18
N LEU A 11 -16.86 42.66 -29.17
CA LEU A 11 -17.71 41.49 -28.87
C LEU A 11 -17.90 41.41 -27.35
N GLU A 12 -19.04 41.86 -26.87
CA GLU A 12 -19.49 41.60 -25.50
C GLU A 12 -19.94 40.13 -25.40
N ASN A 13 -19.05 39.31 -24.80
CA ASN A 13 -19.45 37.99 -24.37
C ASN A 13 -20.30 38.09 -23.09
N SER A 14 -21.60 38.22 -23.25
CA SER A 14 -22.54 38.13 -22.12
C SER A 14 -22.71 36.68 -21.70
N ILE A 15 -22.06 36.29 -20.59
CA ILE A 15 -22.31 35.00 -19.96
C ILE A 15 -23.75 34.98 -19.44
N SER A 16 -24.57 34.06 -19.99
CA SER A 16 -25.98 33.97 -19.60
C SER A 16 -26.11 33.56 -18.12
N ARG A 17 -27.12 34.10 -17.41
CA ARG A 17 -27.41 33.81 -15.99
C ARG A 17 -27.53 32.28 -15.74
N ARG A 18 -27.96 31.53 -16.73
CA ARG A 18 -28.05 30.04 -16.65
C ARG A 18 -26.66 29.36 -16.71
N GLY A 19 -25.69 29.94 -17.42
CA GLY A 19 -24.27 29.43 -17.44
C GLY A 19 -23.57 29.69 -16.13
N PHE A 20 -23.79 30.85 -15.48
CA PHE A 20 -23.22 31.17 -14.19
C PHE A 20 -23.73 30.23 -13.06
N LEU A 21 -25.03 29.90 -13.07
CA LEU A 21 -25.64 28.98 -12.11
C LEU A 21 -25.10 27.54 -12.29
N LYS A 22 -24.83 27.10 -13.52
CA LYS A 22 -24.23 25.77 -13.74
C LYS A 22 -22.77 25.69 -13.32
N LEU A 23 -22.00 26.76 -13.50
CA LEU A 23 -20.60 26.85 -13.02
C LEU A 23 -20.53 26.97 -11.48
N GLY A 24 -21.47 27.73 -10.88
CA GLY A 24 -21.57 27.87 -9.42
C GLY A 24 -21.97 26.56 -8.73
N MET A 25 -22.82 25.72 -9.32
CA MET A 25 -23.20 24.41 -8.77
C MET A 25 -22.05 23.40 -8.80
N LEU A 26 -21.18 23.46 -9.80
CA LEU A 26 -19.97 22.60 -9.82
C LEU A 26 -18.91 23.03 -8.80
N ALA A 27 -18.80 24.33 -8.49
CA ALA A 27 -17.87 24.83 -7.49
C ALA A 27 -18.33 24.56 -6.04
N PHE A 28 -19.64 24.47 -5.79
CA PHE A 28 -20.19 24.23 -4.45
C PHE A 28 -20.18 22.76 -4.04
N ALA A 29 -20.11 21.82 -5.02
CA ALA A 29 -20.00 20.39 -4.73
C ALA A 29 -18.55 19.94 -4.39
N ALA A 30 -17.53 20.77 -4.65
CA ALA A 30 -16.12 20.44 -4.40
C ALA A 30 -15.58 20.93 -3.04
N GLY A 31 -16.40 21.65 -2.24
CA GLY A 31 -15.87 22.48 -1.13
C GLY A 31 -16.21 22.07 0.30
N ILE A 32 -16.93 20.96 0.59
CA ILE A 32 -17.44 20.81 1.98
C ILE A 32 -17.17 19.46 2.66
N PHE A 33 -16.67 18.45 1.99
CA PHE A 33 -16.25 17.26 2.70
C PHE A 33 -14.85 16.83 2.23
N PRO A 34 -13.83 16.77 3.11
CA PRO A 34 -12.66 15.98 2.87
C PRO A 34 -13.13 14.51 2.94
N CYS A 35 -13.66 13.99 1.82
CA CYS A 35 -14.04 12.61 1.71
C CYS A 35 -12.74 11.80 1.65
N PRO A 36 -12.43 10.95 2.64
CA PRO A 36 -11.22 10.12 2.63
C PRO A 36 -11.11 9.27 1.35
N ALA A 37 -12.22 9.03 0.66
CA ALA A 37 -12.26 8.34 -0.63
C ALA A 37 -11.49 9.06 -1.75
N PHE A 38 -11.40 10.39 -1.74
CA PHE A 38 -10.65 11.13 -2.76
C PHE A 38 -9.13 11.07 -2.53
N ALA A 39 -8.67 11.06 -1.28
CA ALA A 39 -7.27 10.82 -0.97
C ALA A 39 -6.84 9.43 -1.46
N THR A 40 -7.63 8.41 -1.18
CA THR A 40 -7.38 7.02 -1.58
C THR A 40 -7.29 6.86 -3.10
N ILE A 41 -8.16 7.51 -3.87
CA ILE A 41 -8.12 7.46 -5.35
C ILE A 41 -6.85 8.17 -5.87
N ARG A 42 -6.50 9.33 -5.31
CA ARG A 42 -5.29 10.06 -5.71
C ARG A 42 -4.02 9.23 -5.48
N ASP A 43 -3.94 8.52 -4.35
CA ASP A 43 -2.79 7.70 -4.00
C ASP A 43 -2.72 6.42 -4.81
N PHE A 44 -3.88 5.81 -5.18
CA PHE A 44 -3.92 4.72 -6.16
C PHE A 44 -3.49 5.15 -7.57
N LEU A 45 -3.73 6.42 -7.92
CA LEU A 45 -3.29 7.03 -9.17
C LEU A 45 -1.89 7.66 -9.04
N SER A 46 -1.25 7.55 -7.87
CA SER A 46 0.12 8.02 -7.68
C SER A 46 1.03 7.42 -8.74
N PRO A 47 1.86 8.23 -9.41
CA PRO A 47 2.85 7.72 -10.36
C PRO A 47 3.91 6.84 -9.67
N GLU A 48 3.94 6.85 -8.34
CA GLU A 48 4.92 6.11 -7.53
C GLU A 48 4.24 5.43 -6.34
N ARG A 49 4.73 4.22 -6.00
CA ARG A 49 4.35 3.50 -4.79
C ARG A 49 5.58 3.25 -3.94
N SER A 50 5.54 3.72 -2.71
CA SER A 50 6.61 3.54 -1.73
C SER A 50 6.16 2.69 -0.56
N LEU A 51 7.11 1.95 0.03
CA LEU A 51 6.94 1.22 1.26
C LEU A 51 8.10 1.51 2.21
N ALA A 52 7.79 1.52 3.50
CA ALA A 52 8.78 1.63 4.55
C ALA A 52 8.69 0.41 5.46
N PHE A 53 9.85 -0.15 5.84
CA PHE A 53 10.01 -1.35 6.65
C PHE A 53 11.03 -1.14 7.76
N LEU A 54 10.76 -1.72 8.92
CA LEU A 54 11.71 -1.95 10.00
C LEU A 54 11.73 -3.44 10.29
N ASN A 55 12.85 -4.11 10.05
CA ASN A 55 13.04 -5.48 10.52
C ASN A 55 13.36 -5.47 12.02
N ILE A 56 12.44 -5.95 12.86
CA ILE A 56 12.57 -5.87 14.31
C ILE A 56 13.64 -6.79 14.88
N HIS A 57 14.15 -7.76 14.11
CA HIS A 57 15.20 -8.69 14.53
C HIS A 57 16.60 -8.20 14.21
N THR A 58 16.76 -7.47 13.10
CA THR A 58 18.07 -6.96 12.65
C THR A 58 18.25 -5.48 12.95
N GLY A 59 17.16 -4.74 13.22
CA GLY A 59 17.14 -3.29 13.39
C GLY A 59 17.30 -2.50 12.09
N GLU A 60 17.32 -3.18 10.95
CA GLU A 60 17.47 -2.55 9.64
C GLU A 60 16.19 -1.84 9.21
N ASN A 61 16.36 -0.65 8.63
CA ASN A 61 15.29 0.16 8.07
C ASN A 61 15.46 0.27 6.55
N LEU A 62 14.35 0.28 5.84
CA LEU A 62 14.29 0.55 4.41
C LEU A 62 13.07 1.41 4.10
N GLU A 63 13.27 2.52 3.39
CA GLU A 63 12.19 3.25 2.72
C GLU A 63 12.54 3.33 1.24
N THR A 64 11.64 2.85 0.37
CA THR A 64 11.93 2.77 -1.05
C THR A 64 10.69 2.90 -1.90
N VAL A 65 10.83 3.54 -3.07
CA VAL A 65 9.85 3.50 -4.15
C VAL A 65 10.06 2.20 -4.91
N TYR A 66 9.11 1.28 -4.85
CA TYR A 66 9.24 -0.03 -5.51
C TYR A 66 8.51 -0.10 -6.85
N TRP A 67 7.64 0.85 -7.15
CA TRP A 67 6.90 0.95 -8.40
C TRP A 67 6.81 2.41 -8.84
N SER A 68 7.13 2.68 -10.10
CA SER A 68 7.06 4.02 -10.72
C SER A 68 6.77 3.90 -12.20
N GLN A 69 5.99 4.83 -12.74
CA GLN A 69 5.68 4.94 -14.18
C GLN A 69 5.20 3.60 -14.80
N GLY A 70 4.38 2.84 -14.08
CA GLY A 70 3.81 1.58 -14.57
C GLY A 70 4.72 0.36 -14.44
N LYS A 71 5.88 0.47 -13.76
CA LYS A 71 6.87 -0.61 -13.66
C LYS A 71 7.37 -0.79 -12.23
N TYR A 72 7.65 -2.04 -11.85
CA TYR A 72 8.42 -2.32 -10.65
C TYR A 72 9.89 -1.98 -10.88
N LEU A 73 10.53 -1.39 -9.87
CA LEU A 73 11.93 -0.98 -9.91
C LEU A 73 12.82 -2.15 -9.42
N PRO A 74 13.65 -2.75 -10.31
CA PRO A 74 14.43 -3.94 -9.96
C PRO A 74 15.36 -3.74 -8.76
N GLU A 75 15.98 -2.56 -8.64
CA GLU A 75 16.88 -2.21 -7.53
C GLU A 75 16.12 -2.20 -6.20
N ALA A 76 14.95 -1.55 -6.14
CA ALA A 76 14.10 -1.56 -4.96
C ALA A 76 13.64 -2.97 -4.58
N LEU A 77 13.36 -3.85 -5.56
CA LEU A 77 13.01 -5.24 -5.28
C LEU A 77 14.18 -6.03 -4.69
N VAL A 78 15.42 -5.68 -5.02
CA VAL A 78 16.63 -6.27 -4.39
C VAL A 78 16.72 -5.85 -2.94
N ASP A 79 16.52 -4.56 -2.63
CA ASP A 79 16.56 -4.05 -1.26
C ASP A 79 15.42 -4.63 -0.41
N ILE A 80 14.22 -4.73 -0.98
CA ILE A 80 13.07 -5.36 -0.31
C ILE A 80 13.33 -6.85 -0.06
N LYS A 81 13.91 -7.57 -1.01
CA LYS A 81 14.32 -8.96 -0.83
C LYS A 81 15.31 -9.08 0.34
N HIS A 82 16.23 -8.15 0.49
CA HIS A 82 17.22 -8.14 1.56
C HIS A 82 16.56 -7.90 2.94
N ILE A 83 15.77 -6.85 3.10
CA ILE A 83 15.17 -6.53 4.40
C ILE A 83 14.13 -7.56 4.84
N LEU A 84 13.48 -8.26 3.89
CA LEU A 84 12.50 -9.33 4.14
C LEU A 84 13.11 -10.73 4.13
N ARG A 85 14.45 -10.87 4.19
CA ARG A 85 15.14 -12.18 4.22
C ARG A 85 14.85 -12.95 5.51
N ASP A 86 15.19 -14.20 5.53
CA ASP A 86 15.19 -15.01 6.74
C ASP A 86 16.31 -14.54 7.68
N HIS A 87 15.95 -13.80 8.73
CA HIS A 87 16.92 -13.25 9.70
C HIS A 87 17.71 -14.30 10.51
N ARG A 88 17.36 -15.59 10.41
CA ARG A 88 18.06 -16.68 11.11
C ARG A 88 19.14 -17.31 10.24
N THR A 89 18.93 -17.33 8.93
CA THR A 89 19.83 -17.99 7.96
C THR A 89 20.48 -17.05 6.98
N ASP A 90 20.05 -15.76 6.96
CA ASP A 90 20.38 -14.74 5.95
C ASP A 90 19.99 -15.12 4.52
N GLU A 91 19.28 -16.24 4.35
CA GLU A 91 18.77 -16.63 3.05
C GLU A 91 17.76 -15.65 2.53
N MET A 92 17.88 -15.32 1.23
CA MET A 92 17.03 -14.38 0.53
C MET A 92 16.26 -15.09 -0.59
N LYS A 93 14.99 -14.65 -0.80
CA LYS A 93 14.18 -15.08 -1.92
C LYS A 93 13.44 -13.88 -2.53
N PRO A 94 13.23 -13.82 -3.85
CA PRO A 94 12.38 -12.81 -4.46
C PRO A 94 11.01 -12.77 -3.76
N ILE A 95 10.56 -11.57 -3.44
CA ILE A 95 9.24 -11.32 -2.85
C ILE A 95 8.24 -11.14 -3.99
N ASP A 96 7.11 -11.80 -3.89
CA ASP A 96 6.01 -11.66 -4.85
C ASP A 96 5.51 -10.21 -4.84
N THR A 97 5.53 -9.54 -5.99
CA THR A 97 5.16 -8.13 -6.10
C THR A 97 3.72 -7.85 -5.67
N ARG A 98 2.82 -8.83 -5.78
CA ARG A 98 1.45 -8.74 -5.26
C ARG A 98 1.42 -8.56 -3.74
N LEU A 99 2.40 -9.12 -3.01
CA LEU A 99 2.53 -8.89 -1.58
C LEU A 99 2.89 -7.44 -1.29
N LEU A 100 3.76 -6.83 -2.09
CA LEU A 100 4.11 -5.42 -1.96
C LEU A 100 2.89 -4.53 -2.26
N ASP A 101 2.14 -4.84 -3.30
CA ASP A 101 0.90 -4.12 -3.63
C ASP A 101 -0.16 -4.27 -2.52
N LEU A 102 -0.27 -5.44 -1.88
CA LEU A 102 -1.14 -5.65 -0.72
C LEU A 102 -0.71 -4.78 0.46
N LEU A 103 0.58 -4.76 0.80
CA LEU A 103 1.11 -3.91 1.89
C LEU A 103 0.89 -2.43 1.60
N TYR A 104 1.10 -2.00 0.35
CA TYR A 104 0.82 -0.64 -0.07
C TYR A 104 -0.68 -0.30 0.07
N ALA A 105 -1.58 -1.18 -0.35
CA ALA A 105 -3.02 -0.97 -0.20
C ALA A 105 -3.46 -0.90 1.27
N ILE A 106 -2.86 -1.71 2.16
CA ILE A 106 -3.08 -1.64 3.61
C ILE A 106 -2.63 -0.27 4.14
N ARG A 107 -1.41 0.17 3.79
CA ARG A 107 -0.86 1.46 4.17
C ARG A 107 -1.79 2.61 3.78
N LEU A 108 -2.28 2.62 2.54
CA LEU A 108 -3.19 3.64 2.04
C LEU A 108 -4.52 3.67 2.81
N LYS A 109 -5.15 2.50 3.01
CA LYS A 109 -6.43 2.42 3.72
C LYS A 109 -6.33 2.87 5.17
N LEU A 110 -5.17 2.73 5.78
CA LEU A 110 -4.91 3.14 7.17
C LEU A 110 -4.37 4.59 7.28
N ASP A 111 -4.10 5.26 6.16
CA ASP A 111 -3.35 6.55 6.12
C ASP A 111 -2.07 6.48 6.96
N ALA A 112 -1.39 5.33 6.90
CA ALA A 112 -0.23 5.07 7.75
C ALA A 112 1.04 5.67 7.16
N ARG A 113 1.84 6.32 8.02
CA ARG A 113 3.13 6.93 7.66
C ARG A 113 4.31 6.17 8.23
N ASP A 114 4.10 5.49 9.35
CA ASP A 114 5.14 4.71 10.00
C ASP A 114 5.53 3.48 9.18
N PRO A 115 6.78 2.98 9.31
CA PRO A 115 7.23 1.77 8.66
C PRO A 115 6.48 0.54 9.20
N PHE A 116 6.21 -0.42 8.33
CA PHE A 116 5.79 -1.74 8.77
C PHE A 116 6.91 -2.39 9.59
N HIS A 117 6.62 -2.81 10.80
CA HIS A 117 7.49 -3.69 11.57
C HIS A 117 7.35 -5.10 11.00
N ILE A 118 8.47 -5.65 10.57
CA ILE A 118 8.56 -7.00 9.99
C ILE A 118 8.97 -7.99 11.08
N ILE A 119 8.03 -8.85 11.43
CA ILE A 119 8.23 -9.98 12.34
C ILE A 119 8.76 -11.19 11.57
N SER A 120 8.27 -11.40 10.34
CA SER A 120 8.78 -12.45 9.45
C SER A 120 8.44 -12.08 8.00
N GLY A 121 9.43 -12.05 7.13
CA GLY A 121 9.28 -11.98 5.68
C GLY A 121 9.43 -13.37 5.05
N TYR A 122 10.40 -13.54 4.15
CA TYR A 122 10.81 -14.86 3.66
C TYR A 122 11.29 -15.73 4.82
N ARG A 123 10.99 -17.01 4.73
CA ARG A 123 11.39 -18.01 5.69
C ARG A 123 11.98 -19.19 4.94
N SER A 124 13.24 -19.52 5.22
CA SER A 124 13.90 -20.67 4.60
C SER A 124 13.18 -21.99 4.94
N PRO A 125 13.29 -23.00 4.10
CA PRO A 125 12.72 -24.31 4.40
C PRO A 125 13.21 -24.89 5.74
N SER A 126 14.47 -24.68 6.09
CA SER A 126 15.08 -25.10 7.36
C SER A 126 14.45 -24.39 8.56
N THR A 127 14.34 -23.06 8.51
CA THR A 127 13.67 -22.28 9.55
C THR A 127 12.20 -22.67 9.67
N ASN A 128 11.49 -22.86 8.56
CA ASN A 128 10.08 -23.28 8.60
C ASN A 128 9.91 -24.66 9.23
N ALA A 129 10.79 -25.62 8.91
CA ALA A 129 10.77 -26.95 9.49
C ALA A 129 11.04 -26.91 11.00
N LEU A 130 11.99 -26.07 11.44
CA LEU A 130 12.28 -25.87 12.87
C LEU A 130 11.05 -25.35 13.61
N LEU A 131 10.45 -24.25 13.11
CA LEU A 131 9.28 -23.63 13.74
C LEU A 131 8.04 -24.54 13.72
N HIS A 132 7.87 -25.35 12.66
CA HIS A 132 6.80 -26.34 12.60
C HIS A 132 6.95 -27.40 13.70
N LYS A 133 8.19 -27.89 13.93
CA LYS A 133 8.49 -28.87 14.99
C LYS A 133 8.26 -28.30 16.40
N GLN A 134 8.47 -26.99 16.59
CA GLN A 134 8.24 -26.32 17.87
C GLN A 134 6.74 -26.12 18.21
N GLY A 135 5.83 -26.51 17.33
CA GLY A 135 4.39 -26.54 17.63
C GLY A 135 3.70 -25.17 17.59
N GLY A 136 4.34 -24.14 17.05
CA GLY A 136 3.80 -22.77 17.00
C GLY A 136 2.68 -22.52 15.96
N GLY A 137 1.95 -23.56 15.52
CA GLY A 137 0.90 -23.42 14.50
C GLY A 137 1.43 -23.11 13.09
N VAL A 138 2.73 -23.25 12.86
CA VAL A 138 3.37 -22.98 11.57
C VAL A 138 3.03 -24.09 10.58
N ALA A 139 2.42 -23.72 9.45
CA ALA A 139 2.09 -24.66 8.39
C ALA A 139 3.36 -25.26 7.74
N LYS A 140 3.35 -26.57 7.43
CA LYS A 140 4.44 -27.23 6.73
C LYS A 140 4.74 -26.58 5.37
N ASN A 141 3.69 -26.23 4.62
CA ASN A 141 3.76 -25.56 3.32
C ASN A 141 3.37 -24.09 3.47
N SER A 142 4.15 -23.34 4.27
CA SER A 142 3.93 -21.93 4.53
C SER A 142 4.23 -21.07 3.31
N LEU A 143 3.40 -20.03 3.05
CA LEU A 143 3.64 -19.07 1.97
C LEU A 143 4.86 -18.18 2.19
N HIS A 144 5.38 -18.09 3.41
CA HIS A 144 6.67 -17.47 3.70
C HIS A 144 7.83 -18.13 2.94
N ILE A 145 7.80 -19.45 2.75
CA ILE A 145 8.84 -20.19 2.00
C ILE A 145 8.90 -19.75 0.53
N TYR A 146 7.83 -19.19 0.02
CA TYR A 146 7.71 -18.76 -1.37
C TYR A 146 7.84 -17.25 -1.57
N GLY A 147 8.17 -16.49 -0.51
CA GLY A 147 8.19 -15.03 -0.57
C GLY A 147 6.82 -14.40 -0.83
N LYS A 148 5.75 -15.07 -0.42
CA LYS A 148 4.36 -14.68 -0.68
C LYS A 148 3.58 -14.27 0.57
N ALA A 149 4.25 -14.18 1.71
CA ALA A 149 3.64 -13.83 2.99
C ALA A 149 4.57 -12.94 3.81
N ALA A 150 3.98 -12.13 4.68
CA ALA A 150 4.65 -11.38 5.71
C ALA A 150 3.84 -11.40 7.02
N ASP A 151 4.55 -11.47 8.14
CA ASP A 151 4.02 -11.24 9.48
C ASP A 151 4.40 -9.81 9.86
N ILE A 152 3.39 -8.95 10.08
CA ILE A 152 3.57 -7.51 10.21
C ILE A 152 2.84 -6.95 11.42
N SER A 153 3.38 -5.86 11.95
CA SER A 153 2.65 -4.90 12.78
C SER A 153 2.89 -3.48 12.28
N LEU A 154 2.09 -2.53 12.76
CA LEU A 154 2.20 -1.14 12.36
C LEU A 154 2.12 -0.26 13.61
N PRO A 155 3.18 0.49 13.96
CA PRO A 155 3.16 1.41 15.10
C PRO A 155 1.99 2.39 15.02
N GLY A 156 1.40 2.69 16.15
CA GLY A 156 0.27 3.61 16.24
C GLY A 156 -1.06 3.08 15.65
N CYS A 157 -1.07 1.85 15.12
CA CYS A 157 -2.29 1.21 14.61
C CYS A 157 -2.71 0.04 15.51
N GLU A 158 -3.97 0.05 15.94
CA GLU A 158 -4.55 -1.08 16.65
C GLU A 158 -4.48 -2.36 15.80
N LEU A 159 -4.00 -3.45 16.40
CA LEU A 159 -3.75 -4.71 15.68
C LEU A 159 -5.03 -5.27 15.01
N ASP A 160 -6.18 -5.09 15.65
CA ASP A 160 -7.47 -5.53 15.08
C ASP A 160 -7.91 -4.64 13.91
N LEU A 161 -7.57 -3.35 13.92
CA LEU A 161 -7.80 -2.46 12.79
C LEU A 161 -6.94 -2.87 11.58
N LEU A 162 -5.66 -3.17 11.81
CA LEU A 162 -4.76 -3.71 10.77
C LEU A 162 -5.31 -5.00 10.17
N ARG A 163 -5.76 -5.94 11.02
CA ARG A 163 -6.39 -7.20 10.61
C ARG A 163 -7.62 -6.95 9.74
N ARG A 164 -8.58 -6.15 10.22
CA ARG A 164 -9.83 -5.86 9.48
C ARG A 164 -9.55 -5.22 8.14
N THR A 165 -8.61 -4.27 8.10
CA THR A 165 -8.19 -3.63 6.86
C THR A 165 -7.63 -4.63 5.84
N ALA A 166 -6.79 -5.57 6.29
CA ALA A 166 -6.26 -6.63 5.43
C ALA A 166 -7.35 -7.58 4.93
N ILE A 167 -8.34 -7.94 5.78
CA ILE A 167 -9.50 -8.78 5.43
C ILE A 167 -10.35 -8.11 4.36
N ASP A 168 -10.64 -6.82 4.50
CA ASP A 168 -11.47 -6.05 3.56
C ASP A 168 -10.89 -5.99 2.15
N LEU A 169 -9.56 -6.05 2.02
CA LEU A 169 -8.89 -6.06 0.72
C LEU A 169 -9.07 -7.37 -0.05
N ARG A 170 -9.42 -8.48 0.62
CA ARG A 170 -9.66 -9.81 0.02
C ARG A 170 -8.55 -10.28 -0.92
N ALA A 171 -7.31 -9.86 -0.68
CA ALA A 171 -6.18 -10.16 -1.56
C ALA A 171 -5.53 -11.52 -1.29
N GLY A 172 -5.81 -12.14 -0.12
CA GLY A 172 -5.22 -13.42 0.25
C GLY A 172 -5.60 -13.86 1.66
N GLY A 173 -4.72 -14.61 2.32
CA GLY A 173 -4.89 -15.07 3.69
C GLY A 173 -4.55 -13.98 4.70
N VAL A 174 -5.32 -13.94 5.79
CA VAL A 174 -5.09 -13.07 6.95
C VAL A 174 -5.19 -13.87 8.23
N GLY A 175 -4.11 -13.90 9.01
CA GLY A 175 -4.03 -14.55 10.31
C GLY A 175 -3.87 -13.54 11.44
N TYR A 176 -4.54 -13.77 12.57
CA TYR A 176 -4.50 -12.88 13.73
C TYR A 176 -3.74 -13.50 14.90
N TYR A 177 -2.61 -12.92 15.26
CA TYR A 177 -1.74 -13.43 16.30
C TYR A 177 -1.62 -12.42 17.46
N ALA A 178 -2.73 -12.17 18.16
CA ALA A 178 -2.81 -11.18 19.23
C ALA A 178 -1.74 -11.38 20.32
N LYS A 179 -1.48 -12.64 20.73
CA LYS A 179 -0.46 -12.98 21.73
C LYS A 179 0.95 -12.51 21.34
N TYR A 180 1.23 -12.44 20.04
CA TYR A 180 2.54 -12.09 19.49
C TYR A 180 2.55 -10.71 18.83
N SER A 181 1.42 -9.99 18.92
CA SER A 181 1.25 -8.61 18.41
C SER A 181 1.55 -8.46 16.93
N PHE A 182 1.12 -9.41 16.08
CA PHE A 182 1.25 -9.29 14.64
C PHE A 182 0.03 -9.84 13.88
N VAL A 183 -0.08 -9.40 12.62
CA VAL A 183 -1.01 -9.92 11.62
C VAL A 183 -0.21 -10.59 10.52
N HIS A 184 -0.57 -11.83 10.19
CA HIS A 184 -0.09 -12.50 8.98
C HIS A 184 -0.89 -12.02 7.79
N VAL A 185 -0.21 -11.69 6.69
CA VAL A 185 -0.84 -11.41 5.39
C VAL A 185 -0.13 -12.20 4.29
N ASP A 186 -0.90 -12.69 3.32
CA ASP A 186 -0.34 -13.41 2.17
C ASP A 186 -1.16 -13.18 0.89
N VAL A 187 -0.62 -13.59 -0.24
CA VAL A 187 -1.23 -13.48 -1.57
C VAL A 187 -1.67 -14.84 -2.14
N GLY A 188 -2.04 -15.76 -1.25
CA GLY A 188 -2.65 -17.02 -1.62
C GLY A 188 -4.16 -16.93 -1.78
N ARG A 189 -4.86 -18.04 -1.56
CA ARG A 189 -6.34 -18.02 -1.54
C ARG A 189 -6.83 -17.21 -0.35
N VAL A 190 -7.97 -16.53 -0.50
CA VAL A 190 -8.62 -15.78 0.58
C VAL A 190 -9.07 -16.75 1.69
N ARG A 191 -8.60 -16.51 2.91
CA ARG A 191 -8.94 -17.25 4.13
C ARG A 191 -8.56 -16.44 5.38
N TYR A 192 -9.20 -16.72 6.49
CA TYR A 192 -8.97 -15.98 7.76
C TYR A 192 -8.90 -16.97 8.93
N TRP A 193 -8.03 -16.68 9.94
CA TRP A 193 -7.91 -17.47 11.15
C TRP A 193 -7.39 -16.67 12.34
#